data_0be03cf1bddb8dd8f324f4d06eb1ba4c
#
_entry.id   0be03cf1bddb8dd8f324f4d06eb1ba4c
#
_cell.length_a   1.000
_cell.length_b   1.000
_cell.length_c   1.000
_cell.angle_alpha   90.00
_cell.angle_beta   90.00
_cell.angle_gamma   90.00
#
_symmetry.space_group_name_H-M   'P 1'
#
loop_
_entity.id
_entity.type
_entity.pdbx_description
1 polymer ?
#
loop_
_entity_poly.entity_id
_entity_poly.type
_entity_poly.pdbx_seq_one_letter_code
_entity_poly.pdbx_strand_id
1 'polypeptide(L)'
;MLKTISLFLFLCVPAFAQVKLAPHKISLKNGKIFNLNLPADYEIIPAAEGLKRVRFFAKAPDGRIFVTDMFNLTDNQKGAVYILEEWNAETGKFGKVTPYLTNLKNPNSVQFYKDDKGQDWFYLAETDKLTRRKFTRGETKPTDPNPQTLTAFPDYGLSYKYGGWHLTRTIAFSPTGKLYVSVGSSCNACDEKEEVRATVLEMNADGSGQRIYAKGLRNAVDLKWIGKNFFATNQGSDHLGLQKPDETFYALKDGADYGWASCYSANGKVLRDATKSNRLTSCADVPAPYGFFPAHSSALGFDYFDEATTDATLKNSFLVALHGSTNKDVGSGYKIVILRKGEKLQDFISGFLQGKNVLGRPCGIMKLGNDSFLFTDDFSGVIYLVRKKGTATALETNPNNQSEPEKNASQNSAENSSPAVKNSTCLSFSLVLLALGASVIKSLI
;
A
#
# COMPACT_ATOMS: atom_id res chain seq x y z
N MET A 1 60.21 -20.06 -3.28
CA MET A 1 58.87 -20.68 -3.12
C MET A 1 58.02 -19.73 -2.29
N LEU A 2 57.24 -18.85 -2.93
CA LEU A 2 56.25 -17.99 -2.26
C LEU A 2 54.97 -18.79 -2.12
N LYS A 3 54.51 -19.01 -0.86
CA LYS A 3 53.22 -19.58 -0.57
C LYS A 3 52.18 -18.46 -0.60
N THR A 4 51.29 -18.47 -1.59
CA THR A 4 50.14 -17.59 -1.70
C THR A 4 49.09 -18.07 -0.70
N ILE A 5 48.80 -17.27 0.33
CA ILE A 5 47.71 -17.51 1.26
C ILE A 5 46.47 -16.86 0.68
N SER A 6 45.53 -17.68 0.15
CA SER A 6 44.21 -17.23 -0.26
C SER A 6 43.33 -17.01 0.97
N LEU A 7 43.06 -15.75 1.28
CA LEU A 7 42.13 -15.36 2.32
C LEU A 7 40.68 -15.49 1.77
N PHE A 8 39.99 -16.56 2.12
CA PHE A 8 38.56 -16.69 1.85
C PHE A 8 37.79 -15.79 2.81
N LEU A 9 37.31 -14.64 2.34
CA LEU A 9 36.33 -13.84 3.05
C LEU A 9 34.98 -14.57 2.99
N PHE A 10 34.59 -15.22 4.07
CA PHE A 10 33.22 -15.68 4.25
C PHE A 10 32.31 -14.47 4.49
N LEU A 11 31.61 -14.02 3.44
CA LEU A 11 30.48 -13.11 3.58
C LEU A 11 29.35 -13.87 4.30
N CYS A 12 29.27 -13.66 5.61
CA CYS A 12 28.13 -14.12 6.41
C CYS A 12 26.91 -13.28 6.00
N VAL A 13 26.12 -13.78 5.04
CA VAL A 13 24.79 -13.22 4.74
C VAL A 13 23.91 -13.61 5.93
N PRO A 14 23.35 -12.65 6.70
CA PRO A 14 22.45 -12.99 7.79
C PRO A 14 21.23 -13.71 7.20
N ALA A 15 21.11 -14.99 7.46
CA ALA A 15 19.89 -15.75 7.18
C ALA A 15 18.84 -15.27 8.19
N PHE A 16 17.86 -14.48 7.74
CA PHE A 16 16.70 -14.17 8.57
C PHE A 16 16.00 -15.46 8.94
N ALA A 17 15.85 -15.68 10.25
CA ALA A 17 15.15 -16.87 10.75
C ALA A 17 13.70 -16.87 10.22
N GLN A 18 13.21 -18.05 9.84
CA GLN A 18 11.82 -18.20 9.43
C GLN A 18 10.89 -17.76 10.55
N VAL A 19 9.89 -16.92 10.23
CA VAL A 19 8.89 -16.45 11.18
C VAL A 19 8.07 -17.63 11.70
N LYS A 20 8.11 -17.85 13.03
CA LYS A 20 7.31 -18.88 13.69
C LYS A 20 5.92 -18.32 13.98
N LEU A 21 4.90 -18.95 13.41
CA LEU A 21 3.50 -18.58 13.62
C LEU A 21 2.87 -19.45 14.72
N ALA A 22 2.00 -18.85 15.52
CA ALA A 22 1.19 -19.51 16.54
C ALA A 22 -0.30 -19.20 16.31
N PRO A 23 -1.23 -20.10 16.71
CA PRO A 23 -2.66 -19.88 16.56
C PRO A 23 -3.16 -18.81 17.56
N HIS A 24 -3.96 -17.87 17.03
CA HIS A 24 -4.66 -16.83 17.79
C HIS A 24 -6.15 -16.94 17.55
N LYS A 25 -6.92 -17.11 18.61
CA LYS A 25 -8.36 -17.26 18.53
C LYS A 25 -9.03 -15.94 18.15
N ILE A 26 -9.83 -15.97 17.10
CA ILE A 26 -10.70 -14.88 16.66
C ILE A 26 -12.12 -15.21 17.05
N SER A 27 -12.81 -14.23 17.63
CA SER A 27 -14.23 -14.31 17.94
C SER A 27 -14.91 -13.06 17.38
N LEU A 28 -15.80 -13.24 16.41
CA LEU A 28 -16.53 -12.15 15.76
C LEU A 28 -17.92 -11.96 16.40
N LYS A 29 -18.47 -10.76 16.30
CA LYS A 29 -19.81 -10.43 16.82
C LYS A 29 -20.92 -11.28 16.22
N ASN A 30 -20.74 -11.79 15.01
CA ASN A 30 -21.70 -12.69 14.35
C ASN A 30 -21.63 -14.16 14.84
N GLY A 31 -20.86 -14.43 15.90
CA GLY A 31 -20.71 -15.74 16.52
C GLY A 31 -19.67 -16.66 15.87
N LYS A 32 -19.03 -16.25 14.77
CA LYS A 32 -17.95 -17.06 14.18
C LYS A 32 -16.73 -17.08 15.08
N ILE A 33 -16.17 -18.27 15.27
CA ILE A 33 -14.94 -18.51 16.03
C ILE A 33 -14.00 -19.35 15.19
N PHE A 34 -12.75 -18.89 15.04
CA PHE A 34 -11.70 -19.57 14.28
C PHE A 34 -10.32 -19.13 14.76
N ASN A 35 -9.26 -19.75 14.26
CA ASN A 35 -7.89 -19.34 14.54
C ASN A 35 -7.25 -18.74 13.28
N LEU A 36 -6.50 -17.65 13.46
CA LEU A 36 -5.49 -17.17 12.53
C LEU A 36 -4.12 -17.40 13.14
N ASN A 37 -3.13 -17.67 12.29
CA ASN A 37 -1.76 -17.90 12.74
C ASN A 37 -0.91 -16.66 12.45
N LEU A 38 -0.25 -16.11 13.47
CA LEU A 38 0.69 -14.99 13.39
C LEU A 38 1.78 -15.15 14.45
N PRO A 39 2.85 -14.31 14.47
CA PRO A 39 3.91 -14.44 15.47
C PRO A 39 3.36 -14.40 16.90
N ALA A 40 3.89 -15.25 17.79
CA ALA A 40 3.34 -15.47 19.11
C ALA A 40 3.31 -14.23 20.01
N ASP A 41 4.20 -13.28 19.76
CA ASP A 41 4.33 -12.00 20.47
C ASP A 41 3.44 -10.88 19.92
N TYR A 42 2.66 -11.16 18.88
CA TYR A 42 1.62 -10.27 18.35
C TYR A 42 0.24 -10.69 18.85
N GLU A 43 -0.68 -9.74 18.82
CA GLU A 43 -2.11 -9.96 18.96
C GLU A 43 -2.86 -9.44 17.73
N ILE A 44 -4.01 -10.02 17.45
CA ILE A 44 -4.90 -9.62 16.38
C ILE A 44 -6.29 -9.41 16.94
N ILE A 45 -6.86 -8.23 16.69
CA ILE A 45 -8.10 -7.75 17.30
C ILE A 45 -9.07 -7.36 16.18
N PRO A 46 -10.32 -7.85 16.18
CA PRO A 46 -11.38 -7.25 15.36
C PRO A 46 -11.64 -5.82 15.82
N ALA A 47 -11.08 -4.83 15.11
CA ALA A 47 -11.14 -3.42 15.46
C ALA A 47 -12.46 -2.76 15.03
N ALA A 48 -13.06 -3.21 13.91
CA ALA A 48 -14.41 -2.84 13.48
C ALA A 48 -15.03 -4.00 12.71
N GLU A 49 -16.35 -4.17 12.86
CA GLU A 49 -17.11 -5.26 12.29
C GLU A 49 -18.45 -4.78 11.72
N GLY A 50 -19.09 -5.59 10.85
CA GLY A 50 -20.42 -5.31 10.31
C GLY A 50 -20.41 -4.55 8.99
N LEU A 51 -19.24 -4.31 8.42
CA LEU A 51 -19.08 -3.80 7.06
C LEU A 51 -19.44 -4.89 6.03
N LYS A 52 -19.48 -4.54 4.74
CA LYS A 52 -19.83 -5.48 3.68
C LYS A 52 -18.59 -6.00 2.97
N ARG A 53 -17.99 -5.15 2.14
CA ARG A 53 -16.77 -5.46 1.39
C ARG A 53 -15.79 -4.31 1.52
N VAL A 54 -15.26 -4.19 2.74
CA VAL A 54 -14.33 -3.15 3.14
C VAL A 54 -13.00 -3.28 2.39
N ARG A 55 -12.49 -2.15 1.82
CA ARG A 55 -11.34 -2.19 0.91
C ARG A 55 -10.13 -1.45 1.48
N PHE A 56 -9.93 -0.20 1.08
CA PHE A 56 -8.71 0.54 1.38
C PHE A 56 -8.95 1.68 2.36
N PHE A 57 -7.91 1.99 3.12
CA PHE A 57 -7.89 3.05 4.10
C PHE A 57 -7.31 4.33 3.53
N ALA A 58 -7.70 5.46 4.10
CA ALA A 58 -7.01 6.73 3.99
C ALA A 58 -7.02 7.46 5.34
N LYS A 59 -5.91 8.11 5.69
CA LYS A 59 -5.80 8.98 6.85
C LYS A 59 -6.14 10.40 6.44
N ALA A 60 -7.15 10.98 7.08
CA ALA A 60 -7.58 12.35 6.83
C ALA A 60 -6.63 13.36 7.48
N PRO A 61 -6.64 14.64 7.04
CA PRO A 61 -5.83 15.72 7.62
C PRO A 61 -6.12 16.00 9.11
N ASP A 62 -7.28 15.59 9.61
CA ASP A 62 -7.67 15.68 11.02
C ASP A 62 -7.34 14.42 11.83
N GLY A 63 -6.62 13.47 11.26
CA GLY A 63 -6.15 12.25 11.90
C GLY A 63 -7.13 11.08 11.86
N ARG A 64 -8.38 11.31 11.47
CA ARG A 64 -9.38 10.22 11.36
C ARG A 64 -9.04 9.28 10.21
N ILE A 65 -9.45 8.03 10.32
CA ILE A 65 -9.29 7.02 9.29
C ILE A 65 -10.61 6.87 8.52
N PHE A 66 -10.51 6.98 7.21
CA PHE A 66 -11.60 6.69 6.27
C PHE A 66 -11.34 5.33 5.62
N VAL A 67 -12.42 4.62 5.31
CA VAL A 67 -12.34 3.33 4.64
C VAL A 67 -13.44 3.21 3.59
N THR A 68 -13.08 2.63 2.45
CA THR A 68 -14.03 2.33 1.36
C THR A 68 -14.69 0.98 1.57
N ASP A 69 -15.92 0.83 1.10
CA ASP A 69 -16.68 -0.42 1.08
C ASP A 69 -17.40 -0.56 -0.27
N MET A 70 -17.04 -1.57 -1.06
CA MET A 70 -17.61 -1.82 -2.38
C MET A 70 -19.00 -2.48 -2.32
N PHE A 71 -19.49 -2.84 -1.15
CA PHE A 71 -20.66 -3.65 -0.91
C PHE A 71 -20.51 -5.12 -1.36
N ASN A 72 -20.17 -5.39 -2.61
CA ASN A 72 -19.83 -6.72 -3.13
C ASN A 72 -18.92 -6.63 -4.38
N LEU A 73 -18.57 -7.75 -5.01
CA LEU A 73 -17.73 -7.81 -6.21
C LEU A 73 -18.50 -7.72 -7.54
N THR A 74 -19.79 -7.42 -7.49
CA THR A 74 -20.54 -7.10 -8.71
C THR A 74 -20.48 -5.61 -8.98
N ASP A 75 -20.67 -5.19 -10.22
CA ASP A 75 -20.90 -3.78 -10.53
C ASP A 75 -22.20 -3.32 -9.87
N ASN A 76 -22.10 -2.37 -8.95
CA ASN A 76 -23.22 -1.90 -8.14
C ASN A 76 -23.05 -0.44 -7.71
N GLN A 77 -24.14 0.18 -7.27
CA GLN A 77 -24.18 1.54 -6.69
C GLN A 77 -24.55 1.52 -5.20
N LYS A 78 -24.11 0.50 -4.47
CA LYS A 78 -24.41 0.33 -3.04
C LYS A 78 -23.17 0.54 -2.16
N GLY A 79 -22.06 0.93 -2.78
CA GLY A 79 -20.82 1.19 -2.07
C GLY A 79 -20.90 2.42 -1.18
N ALA A 80 -19.96 2.51 -0.26
CA ALA A 80 -19.88 3.57 0.74
C ALA A 80 -18.42 3.94 1.08
N VAL A 81 -18.26 5.11 1.67
CA VAL A 81 -17.07 5.49 2.43
C VAL A 81 -17.51 5.70 3.87
N TYR A 82 -16.79 5.12 4.80
CA TYR A 82 -17.01 5.25 6.22
C TYR A 82 -15.89 5.98 6.92
N ILE A 83 -16.21 6.68 8.01
CA ILE A 83 -15.26 7.21 8.98
C ILE A 83 -15.20 6.24 10.15
N LEU A 84 -13.98 5.88 10.55
CA LEU A 84 -13.72 5.09 11.74
C LEU A 84 -13.45 6.07 12.90
N GLU A 85 -14.29 6.06 13.93
CA GLU A 85 -14.30 7.03 15.00
C GLU A 85 -14.19 6.36 16.38
N GLU A 86 -13.94 7.17 17.41
CA GLU A 86 -13.88 6.73 18.80
C GLU A 86 -12.86 5.60 19.01
N TRP A 87 -11.63 5.84 18.50
CA TRP A 87 -10.55 4.90 18.69
C TRP A 87 -10.15 4.76 20.16
N ASN A 88 -10.16 3.54 20.65
CA ASN A 88 -9.63 3.21 21.97
C ASN A 88 -8.28 2.49 21.81
N ALA A 89 -7.21 3.15 22.20
CA ALA A 89 -5.83 2.66 22.02
C ALA A 89 -5.56 1.37 22.80
N GLU A 90 -6.14 1.22 24.00
CA GLU A 90 -5.96 0.07 24.88
C GLU A 90 -6.65 -1.17 24.30
N THR A 91 -7.94 -1.05 23.96
CA THR A 91 -8.71 -2.17 23.42
C THR A 91 -8.46 -2.43 21.95
N GLY A 92 -7.86 -1.49 21.21
CA GLY A 92 -7.60 -1.58 19.78
C GLY A 92 -8.88 -1.60 18.94
N LYS A 93 -9.93 -0.89 19.38
CA LYS A 93 -11.24 -0.91 18.73
C LYS A 93 -11.73 0.49 18.40
N PHE A 94 -12.46 0.58 17.30
CA PHE A 94 -13.29 1.74 16.99
C PHE A 94 -14.66 1.58 17.68
N GLY A 95 -15.11 2.61 18.38
CA GLY A 95 -16.43 2.63 19.03
C GLY A 95 -17.54 2.88 18.03
N LYS A 96 -17.24 3.57 16.92
CA LYS A 96 -18.23 3.99 15.93
C LYS A 96 -17.72 3.92 14.51
N VAL A 97 -18.60 3.53 13.59
CA VAL A 97 -18.38 3.52 12.13
C VAL A 97 -19.47 4.37 11.50
N THR A 98 -19.11 5.55 10.97
CA THR A 98 -20.05 6.55 10.47
C THR A 98 -20.05 6.57 8.95
N PRO A 99 -21.20 6.42 8.27
CA PRO A 99 -21.27 6.62 6.82
C PRO A 99 -20.96 8.08 6.46
N TYR A 100 -19.92 8.29 5.65
CA TYR A 100 -19.54 9.60 5.13
C TYR A 100 -20.17 9.86 3.75
N LEU A 101 -20.08 8.85 2.85
CA LEU A 101 -20.72 8.83 1.54
C LEU A 101 -21.36 7.46 1.32
N THR A 102 -22.50 7.45 0.62
CA THR A 102 -23.24 6.23 0.26
C THR A 102 -23.68 6.28 -1.18
N ASN A 103 -24.23 5.17 -1.69
CA ASN A 103 -24.72 5.03 -3.07
C ASN A 103 -23.62 5.26 -4.11
N LEU A 104 -22.41 4.78 -3.80
CA LEU A 104 -21.22 4.91 -4.64
C LEU A 104 -21.06 3.70 -5.55
N LYS A 105 -20.48 3.92 -6.74
CA LYS A 105 -20.22 2.87 -7.71
C LYS A 105 -18.89 2.17 -7.43
N ASN A 106 -18.93 1.08 -6.68
CA ASN A 106 -17.79 0.25 -6.31
C ASN A 106 -16.55 1.10 -5.86
N PRO A 107 -16.68 1.95 -4.84
CA PRO A 107 -15.57 2.78 -4.37
C PRO A 107 -14.44 1.89 -3.86
N ASN A 108 -13.22 2.06 -4.37
CA ASN A 108 -12.10 1.25 -3.94
C ASN A 108 -11.07 2.06 -3.14
N SER A 109 -10.83 3.31 -3.52
CA SER A 109 -9.77 4.10 -2.91
C SER A 109 -10.20 5.54 -2.69
N VAL A 110 -9.83 6.08 -1.56
CA VAL A 110 -9.90 7.51 -1.22
C VAL A 110 -8.53 8.02 -0.83
N GLN A 111 -8.28 9.30 -1.05
CA GLN A 111 -7.07 9.98 -0.61
C GLN A 111 -7.39 11.42 -0.20
N PHE A 112 -6.52 11.99 0.61
CA PHE A 112 -6.57 13.39 0.99
C PHE A 112 -5.31 14.09 0.49
N TYR A 113 -5.49 15.32 0.03
CA TYR A 113 -4.38 16.14 -0.43
C TYR A 113 -4.64 17.62 -0.06
N LYS A 114 -3.61 18.28 0.47
CA LYS A 114 -3.65 19.72 0.73
C LYS A 114 -2.98 20.43 -0.44
N ASP A 115 -3.72 21.35 -1.09
CA ASP A 115 -3.17 22.15 -2.17
C ASP A 115 -2.26 23.29 -1.68
N ASP A 116 -1.62 23.98 -2.62
CA ASP A 116 -0.70 25.09 -2.35
C ASP A 116 -1.38 26.30 -1.69
N LYS A 117 -2.72 26.36 -1.73
CA LYS A 117 -3.52 27.39 -1.07
C LYS A 117 -3.94 26.97 0.34
N GLY A 118 -3.51 25.79 0.81
CA GLY A 118 -3.83 25.26 2.12
C GLY A 118 -5.21 24.59 2.22
N GLN A 119 -5.96 24.45 1.11
CA GLN A 119 -7.24 23.76 1.08
C GLN A 119 -7.03 22.25 1.13
N ASP A 120 -7.66 21.60 2.09
CA ASP A 120 -7.74 20.13 2.15
C ASP A 120 -8.80 19.63 1.14
N TRP A 121 -8.42 18.64 0.34
CA TRP A 121 -9.27 17.99 -0.65
C TRP A 121 -9.45 16.51 -0.35
N PHE A 122 -10.66 16.01 -0.52
CA PHE A 122 -11.03 14.59 -0.51
C PHE A 122 -11.16 14.09 -1.94
N TYR A 123 -10.44 13.02 -2.28
CA TYR A 123 -10.48 12.36 -3.59
C TYR A 123 -11.11 10.99 -3.45
N LEU A 124 -11.95 10.63 -4.41
CA LEU A 124 -12.65 9.35 -4.45
C LEU A 124 -12.54 8.73 -5.84
N ALA A 125 -12.05 7.49 -5.88
CA ALA A 125 -12.03 6.68 -7.10
C ALA A 125 -13.15 5.64 -7.05
N GLU A 126 -14.07 5.77 -8.00
CA GLU A 126 -15.14 4.84 -8.33
C GLU A 126 -14.78 4.09 -9.62
N THR A 127 -15.56 3.08 -10.00
CA THR A 127 -15.30 2.33 -11.25
C THR A 127 -15.26 3.20 -12.48
N ASP A 128 -16.19 4.17 -12.59
CA ASP A 128 -16.45 4.98 -13.79
C ASP A 128 -15.81 6.37 -13.74
N LYS A 129 -15.31 6.82 -12.59
CA LYS A 129 -14.81 8.20 -12.45
C LYS A 129 -13.86 8.37 -11.27
N LEU A 130 -13.06 9.42 -11.37
CA LEU A 130 -12.30 10.02 -10.28
C LEU A 130 -12.89 11.40 -9.98
N THR A 131 -13.23 11.62 -8.72
CA THR A 131 -13.80 12.90 -8.26
C THR A 131 -12.97 13.48 -7.12
N ARG A 132 -13.06 14.80 -6.93
CA ARG A 132 -12.60 15.47 -5.71
C ARG A 132 -13.63 16.46 -5.20
N ARG A 133 -13.58 16.76 -3.91
CA ARG A 133 -14.35 17.80 -3.25
C ARG A 133 -13.52 18.46 -2.15
N LYS A 134 -13.87 19.70 -1.78
CA LYS A 134 -13.27 20.33 -0.61
C LYS A 134 -13.58 19.49 0.63
N PHE A 135 -12.59 19.36 1.50
CA PHE A 135 -12.74 18.66 2.78
C PHE A 135 -12.64 19.65 3.91
N THR A 136 -13.59 19.58 4.86
CA THR A 136 -13.58 20.34 6.10
C THR A 136 -13.23 19.41 7.24
N ARG A 137 -12.19 19.74 8.01
CA ARG A 137 -11.78 18.93 9.16
C ARG A 137 -12.92 18.80 10.17
N GLY A 138 -13.12 17.60 10.68
CA GLY A 138 -14.19 17.29 11.62
C GLY A 138 -15.57 17.03 11.00
N GLU A 139 -15.75 17.25 9.68
CA GLU A 139 -17.03 16.94 9.04
C GLU A 139 -17.35 15.43 9.10
N THR A 140 -18.61 15.09 9.33
CA THR A 140 -19.11 13.70 9.33
C THR A 140 -19.92 13.35 8.08
N LYS A 141 -20.15 14.33 7.23
CA LYS A 141 -20.70 14.23 5.88
C LYS A 141 -20.15 15.41 5.08
N PRO A 142 -20.02 15.29 3.75
CA PRO A 142 -19.46 16.38 2.95
C PRO A 142 -20.20 17.71 3.13
N THR A 143 -19.47 18.74 3.50
CA THR A 143 -19.97 20.13 3.49
C THR A 143 -19.98 20.72 2.08
N ASP A 144 -19.12 20.19 1.17
CA ASP A 144 -19.17 20.48 -0.25
C ASP A 144 -20.00 19.41 -0.99
N PRO A 145 -21.27 19.71 -1.37
CA PRO A 145 -22.17 18.73 -1.97
C PRO A 145 -21.82 18.41 -3.43
N ASN A 146 -21.03 19.27 -4.10
CA ASN A 146 -20.79 19.23 -5.54
C ASN A 146 -19.36 18.76 -5.86
N PRO A 147 -19.10 17.44 -6.01
CA PRO A 147 -17.78 16.97 -6.39
C PRO A 147 -17.40 17.42 -7.79
N GLN A 148 -16.13 17.75 -7.97
CA GLN A 148 -15.53 17.96 -9.28
C GLN A 148 -15.13 16.60 -9.86
N THR A 149 -15.62 16.26 -11.05
CA THR A 149 -15.13 15.11 -11.82
C THR A 149 -13.81 15.50 -12.49
N LEU A 150 -12.73 14.78 -12.15
CA LEU A 150 -11.40 15.01 -12.71
C LEU A 150 -11.20 14.23 -14.00
N THR A 151 -11.65 12.99 -14.03
CA THR A 151 -11.61 12.12 -15.21
C THR A 151 -12.69 11.05 -15.12
N ALA A 152 -13.14 10.57 -16.28
CA ALA A 152 -14.03 9.43 -16.41
C ALA A 152 -13.26 8.22 -16.97
N PHE A 153 -13.68 7.03 -16.57
CA PHE A 153 -13.07 5.78 -17.01
C PHE A 153 -14.06 4.97 -17.84
N PRO A 154 -13.57 4.13 -18.78
CA PRO A 154 -14.43 3.21 -19.52
C PRO A 154 -15.17 2.30 -18.54
N ASP A 155 -16.50 2.29 -18.68
CA ASP A 155 -17.39 1.48 -17.88
C ASP A 155 -18.54 1.00 -18.78
N TYR A 156 -18.63 -0.32 -18.94
CA TYR A 156 -19.63 -0.96 -19.78
C TYR A 156 -20.76 -1.62 -18.98
N GLY A 157 -20.95 -1.15 -17.73
CA GLY A 157 -21.96 -1.65 -16.83
C GLY A 157 -21.70 -3.06 -16.32
N LEU A 158 -22.76 -3.79 -15.94
CA LEU A 158 -22.68 -5.12 -15.31
C LEU A 158 -22.15 -6.24 -16.22
N SER A 159 -21.73 -5.94 -17.43
CA SER A 159 -21.36 -6.98 -18.40
C SER A 159 -19.90 -7.39 -18.24
N TYR A 160 -19.65 -8.54 -17.60
CA TYR A 160 -18.37 -9.25 -17.68
C TYR A 160 -17.87 -9.44 -19.12
N LYS A 161 -18.79 -9.46 -20.09
CA LYS A 161 -18.48 -9.65 -21.50
C LYS A 161 -17.82 -8.43 -22.14
N TYR A 162 -18.04 -7.23 -21.59
CA TYR A 162 -17.63 -5.97 -22.23
C TYR A 162 -16.81 -5.02 -21.35
N GLY A 163 -16.27 -5.47 -20.22
CA GLY A 163 -15.36 -4.60 -19.45
C GLY A 163 -15.53 -4.57 -17.93
N GLY A 164 -16.42 -5.39 -17.37
CA GLY A 164 -16.64 -5.48 -15.94
C GLY A 164 -15.62 -6.32 -15.16
N TRP A 165 -14.42 -6.61 -15.74
CA TRP A 165 -13.44 -7.50 -15.11
C TRP A 165 -12.74 -6.87 -13.93
N HIS A 166 -12.30 -5.62 -14.06
CA HIS A 166 -11.57 -4.93 -13.01
C HIS A 166 -12.26 -3.62 -12.66
N LEU A 167 -13.15 -3.70 -11.65
CA LEU A 167 -14.00 -2.60 -11.21
C LEU A 167 -13.23 -1.57 -10.35
N THR A 168 -12.07 -1.93 -9.81
CA THR A 168 -11.35 -1.11 -8.84
C THR A 168 -10.46 -0.08 -9.52
N ARG A 169 -10.39 1.12 -8.90
CA ARG A 169 -9.46 2.20 -9.22
C ARG A 169 -8.77 2.59 -7.93
N THR A 170 -7.45 2.61 -7.93
CA THR A 170 -6.68 3.02 -6.75
C THR A 170 -5.92 4.29 -7.06
N ILE A 171 -5.95 5.23 -6.13
CA ILE A 171 -5.29 6.52 -6.24
C ILE A 171 -4.15 6.68 -5.25
N ALA A 172 -3.09 7.35 -5.68
CA ALA A 172 -1.96 7.72 -4.84
C ALA A 172 -1.45 9.11 -5.19
N PHE A 173 -0.94 9.84 -4.21
CA PHE A 173 -0.22 11.09 -4.44
C PHE A 173 1.29 10.86 -4.32
N SER A 174 2.06 11.44 -5.24
CA SER A 174 3.52 11.51 -5.07
C SER A 174 3.91 12.54 -4.01
N PRO A 175 5.13 12.48 -3.50
CA PRO A 175 5.67 13.52 -2.63
C PRO A 175 5.69 14.92 -3.27
N THR A 176 5.62 15.00 -4.60
CA THR A 176 5.57 16.27 -5.37
C THR A 176 4.15 16.71 -5.72
N GLY A 177 3.11 16.05 -5.18
CA GLY A 177 1.71 16.43 -5.37
C GLY A 177 1.07 15.98 -6.68
N LYS A 178 1.72 15.13 -7.48
CA LYS A 178 1.09 14.50 -8.64
C LYS A 178 0.14 13.39 -8.18
N LEU A 179 -1.00 13.31 -8.83
CA LEU A 179 -2.05 12.31 -8.62
C LEU A 179 -1.88 11.18 -9.61
N TYR A 180 -1.93 9.95 -9.12
CA TYR A 180 -1.87 8.72 -9.90
C TYR A 180 -3.13 7.91 -9.71
N VAL A 181 -3.59 7.23 -10.77
CA VAL A 181 -4.73 6.31 -10.69
C VAL A 181 -4.50 5.08 -11.54
N SER A 182 -4.75 3.89 -10.98
CA SER A 182 -4.71 2.64 -11.72
C SER A 182 -6.03 2.35 -12.41
N VAL A 183 -5.96 1.83 -13.63
CA VAL A 183 -7.10 1.37 -14.42
C VAL A 183 -6.81 -0.05 -14.89
N GLY A 184 -7.52 -1.02 -14.34
CA GLY A 184 -7.35 -2.43 -14.71
C GLY A 184 -7.85 -2.75 -16.11
N SER A 185 -7.45 -3.90 -16.64
CA SER A 185 -7.82 -4.38 -17.97
C SER A 185 -9.31 -4.68 -18.10
N SER A 186 -9.79 -4.69 -19.34
CA SER A 186 -11.17 -5.07 -19.68
C SER A 186 -11.41 -6.57 -19.79
N CYS A 187 -10.34 -7.36 -19.77
CA CYS A 187 -10.37 -8.79 -20.02
C CYS A 187 -9.30 -9.54 -19.23
N ASN A 188 -9.34 -10.85 -19.30
CA ASN A 188 -8.32 -11.71 -18.68
C ASN A 188 -6.94 -11.56 -19.38
N ALA A 189 -6.92 -11.63 -20.71
CA ALA A 189 -5.73 -11.39 -21.53
C ALA A 189 -6.17 -11.07 -22.96
N CYS A 190 -5.97 -9.83 -23.39
CA CYS A 190 -6.31 -9.35 -24.75
C CYS A 190 -5.54 -8.05 -25.04
N ASP A 191 -5.63 -7.61 -26.29
CA ASP A 191 -5.27 -6.25 -26.66
C ASP A 191 -6.42 -5.33 -26.29
N GLU A 192 -6.13 -4.31 -25.46
CA GLU A 192 -7.14 -3.35 -25.01
C GLU A 192 -7.56 -2.42 -26.14
N LYS A 193 -8.84 -2.03 -26.15
CA LYS A 193 -9.38 -1.05 -27.09
C LYS A 193 -9.19 0.38 -26.59
N GLU A 194 -9.26 0.58 -25.27
CA GLU A 194 -9.08 1.87 -24.64
C GLU A 194 -7.67 1.96 -24.04
N GLU A 195 -6.91 2.96 -24.47
CA GLU A 195 -5.52 3.17 -24.05
C GLU A 195 -5.33 3.33 -22.55
N VAL A 196 -6.36 3.80 -21.83
CA VAL A 196 -6.30 3.99 -20.40
C VAL A 196 -6.36 2.68 -19.61
N ARG A 197 -6.76 1.57 -20.23
CA ARG A 197 -6.83 0.28 -19.56
C ARG A 197 -5.48 -0.39 -19.43
N ALA A 198 -5.34 -1.20 -18.38
CA ALA A 198 -4.09 -1.86 -18.00
C ALA A 198 -2.94 -0.86 -17.81
N THR A 199 -3.25 0.30 -17.20
CA THR A 199 -2.31 1.42 -17.00
C THR A 199 -2.35 1.98 -15.59
N VAL A 200 -1.34 2.80 -15.30
CA VAL A 200 -1.36 3.80 -14.25
C VAL A 200 -1.28 5.16 -14.93
N LEU A 201 -2.27 6.01 -14.70
CA LEU A 201 -2.32 7.38 -15.19
C LEU A 201 -1.65 8.32 -14.18
N GLU A 202 -1.07 9.40 -14.67
CA GLU A 202 -0.57 10.54 -13.88
C GLU A 202 -1.32 11.80 -14.31
N MET A 203 -1.60 12.68 -13.34
CA MET A 203 -2.19 14.01 -13.60
C MET A 203 -1.81 15.00 -12.48
N ASN A 204 -2.08 16.26 -12.67
CA ASN A 204 -2.05 17.23 -11.58
C ASN A 204 -3.17 16.96 -10.58
N ALA A 205 -3.06 17.51 -9.36
CA ALA A 205 -4.09 17.35 -8.32
C ALA A 205 -5.49 17.88 -8.75
N ASP A 206 -5.56 18.75 -9.74
CA ASP A 206 -6.80 19.27 -10.31
C ASP A 206 -7.34 18.48 -11.51
N GLY A 207 -6.66 17.37 -11.88
CA GLY A 207 -7.01 16.52 -13.01
C GLY A 207 -6.41 16.95 -14.34
N SER A 208 -5.78 18.12 -14.43
CA SER A 208 -5.14 18.61 -15.65
C SER A 208 -3.85 17.84 -15.96
N GLY A 209 -3.40 17.87 -17.23
CA GLY A 209 -2.15 17.25 -17.65
C GLY A 209 -2.13 15.72 -17.56
N GLN A 210 -3.29 15.06 -17.72
CA GLN A 210 -3.39 13.61 -17.68
C GLN A 210 -2.54 12.96 -18.77
N ARG A 211 -1.77 11.94 -18.38
CA ARG A 211 -0.97 11.08 -19.26
C ARG A 211 -0.87 9.66 -18.74
N ILE A 212 -0.48 8.73 -19.57
CA ILE A 212 -0.11 7.38 -19.14
C ILE A 212 1.29 7.44 -18.53
N TYR A 213 1.40 7.11 -17.23
CA TYR A 213 2.66 6.99 -16.50
C TYR A 213 3.31 5.62 -16.74
N ALA A 214 2.51 4.55 -16.66
CA ALA A 214 2.97 3.18 -16.87
C ALA A 214 1.85 2.37 -17.53
N LYS A 215 2.19 1.41 -18.39
CA LYS A 215 1.24 0.55 -19.10
C LYS A 215 1.63 -0.92 -19.06
N GLY A 216 0.75 -1.79 -19.55
CA GLY A 216 0.99 -3.23 -19.57
C GLY A 216 0.90 -3.86 -18.17
N LEU A 217 0.10 -3.25 -17.27
CA LEU A 217 -0.23 -3.74 -15.93
C LEU A 217 -1.66 -4.26 -15.94
N ARG A 218 -1.86 -5.58 -15.96
CA ARG A 218 -3.20 -6.17 -16.10
C ARG A 218 -4.20 -5.61 -15.08
N ASN A 219 -3.82 -5.60 -13.81
CA ASN A 219 -4.62 -5.01 -12.75
C ASN A 219 -3.72 -4.61 -11.58
N ALA A 220 -3.23 -3.38 -11.63
CA ALA A 220 -2.51 -2.79 -10.51
C ALA A 220 -3.53 -2.39 -9.44
N VAL A 221 -3.55 -3.11 -8.29
CA VAL A 221 -4.63 -2.97 -7.31
C VAL A 221 -4.29 -2.00 -6.20
N ASP A 222 -3.08 -1.99 -5.68
CA ASP A 222 -2.61 -0.97 -4.73
C ASP A 222 -1.43 -0.22 -5.29
N LEU A 223 -1.37 1.07 -4.98
CA LEU A 223 -0.34 2.02 -5.40
C LEU A 223 0.14 2.81 -4.20
N LYS A 224 1.46 2.81 -3.92
CA LYS A 224 2.04 3.65 -2.86
C LYS A 224 3.40 4.20 -3.22
N TRP A 225 3.62 5.45 -2.85
CA TRP A 225 4.95 6.04 -2.80
C TRP A 225 5.61 5.71 -1.46
N ILE A 226 6.80 5.11 -1.50
CA ILE A 226 7.65 4.85 -0.33
C ILE A 226 8.95 5.62 -0.56
N GLY A 227 9.07 6.73 0.14
CA GLY A 227 10.11 7.72 -0.18
C GLY A 227 9.99 8.20 -1.63
N LYS A 228 11.03 8.04 -2.42
CA LYS A 228 11.07 8.41 -3.85
C LYS A 228 10.67 7.29 -4.82
N ASN A 229 10.33 6.12 -4.31
CA ASN A 229 9.99 4.97 -5.15
C ASN A 229 8.48 4.73 -5.17
N PHE A 230 7.94 4.47 -6.34
CA PHE A 230 6.52 4.21 -6.55
C PHE A 230 6.31 2.71 -6.74
N PHE A 231 5.50 2.10 -5.88
CA PHE A 231 5.26 0.66 -5.89
C PHE A 231 3.81 0.33 -6.25
N ALA A 232 3.63 -0.85 -6.85
CA ALA A 232 2.33 -1.42 -7.16
C ALA A 232 2.31 -2.94 -6.99
N THR A 233 1.20 -3.48 -6.46
CA THR A 233 0.81 -4.87 -6.65
C THR A 233 0.11 -5.00 -8.01
N ASN A 234 0.34 -6.10 -8.73
CA ASN A 234 -0.32 -6.34 -10.02
C ASN A 234 -0.69 -7.81 -10.18
N GLN A 235 -1.91 -8.05 -10.61
CA GLN A 235 -2.48 -9.39 -10.78
C GLN A 235 -2.19 -9.96 -12.17
N GLY A 236 -1.75 -11.22 -12.19
CA GLY A 236 -1.51 -12.00 -13.42
C GLY A 236 -2.79 -12.51 -14.09
N SER A 237 -2.65 -13.04 -15.30
CA SER A 237 -3.76 -13.63 -16.08
C SER A 237 -4.07 -15.07 -15.64
N ASP A 238 -5.30 -15.53 -15.84
CA ASP A 238 -5.75 -16.85 -15.32
C ASP A 238 -5.63 -18.01 -16.32
N HIS A 239 -5.17 -17.76 -17.56
CA HIS A 239 -5.18 -18.76 -18.63
C HIS A 239 -3.93 -19.62 -18.77
N LEU A 240 -2.86 -19.33 -18.00
CA LEU A 240 -1.57 -20.01 -18.12
C LEU A 240 -1.43 -21.24 -17.22
N GLY A 241 -2.55 -21.71 -16.62
CA GLY A 241 -2.62 -22.87 -15.74
C GLY A 241 -2.47 -22.53 -14.26
N LEU A 242 -2.36 -23.57 -13.42
CA LEU A 242 -2.46 -23.41 -11.95
C LEU A 242 -1.21 -22.83 -11.29
N GLN A 243 -0.06 -22.89 -11.98
CA GLN A 243 1.25 -22.51 -11.44
C GLN A 243 1.80 -21.22 -12.07
N LYS A 244 1.08 -20.62 -13.03
CA LYS A 244 1.47 -19.44 -13.80
C LYS A 244 0.26 -18.57 -14.10
N PRO A 245 0.48 -17.26 -14.35
CA PRO A 245 1.70 -16.49 -14.07
C PRO A 245 1.85 -16.18 -12.59
N ASP A 246 3.01 -15.63 -12.20
CA ASP A 246 3.15 -15.00 -10.89
C ASP A 246 2.18 -13.82 -10.75
N GLU A 247 1.72 -13.55 -9.53
CA GLU A 247 1.32 -12.22 -9.12
C GLU A 247 2.58 -11.38 -8.87
N THR A 248 2.58 -10.11 -9.23
CA THR A 248 3.82 -9.32 -9.26
C THR A 248 3.75 -8.09 -8.36
N PHE A 249 4.91 -7.69 -7.86
CA PHE A 249 5.14 -6.45 -7.14
C PHE A 249 6.19 -5.64 -7.88
N TYR A 250 5.82 -4.47 -8.35
CA TYR A 250 6.70 -3.62 -9.16
C TYR A 250 7.12 -2.35 -8.43
N ALA A 251 8.38 -1.95 -8.64
CA ALA A 251 8.77 -0.55 -8.51
C ALA A 251 8.51 0.09 -9.88
N LEU A 252 7.49 0.91 -9.95
CA LEU A 252 7.02 1.51 -11.19
C LEU A 252 7.99 2.59 -11.68
N LYS A 253 8.16 2.67 -13.00
CA LYS A 253 8.99 3.66 -13.69
C LYS A 253 8.14 4.42 -14.69
N ASP A 254 8.41 5.71 -14.80
CA ASP A 254 7.79 6.57 -15.81
C ASP A 254 8.07 6.08 -17.23
N GLY A 255 7.03 6.02 -18.07
CA GLY A 255 7.08 5.57 -19.45
C GLY A 255 7.24 4.06 -19.65
N ALA A 256 7.36 3.27 -18.56
CA ALA A 256 7.61 1.83 -18.70
C ALA A 256 6.39 1.05 -19.15
N ASP A 257 6.64 0.00 -19.94
CA ASP A 257 5.67 -1.00 -20.37
C ASP A 257 5.97 -2.34 -19.66
N TYR A 258 5.03 -2.80 -18.82
CA TYR A 258 5.14 -4.03 -18.04
C TYR A 258 4.66 -5.29 -18.79
N GLY A 259 4.36 -5.15 -20.06
CA GLY A 259 4.28 -6.23 -21.03
C GLY A 259 2.95 -6.96 -21.16
N TRP A 260 2.01 -6.84 -20.22
CA TRP A 260 0.71 -7.51 -20.36
C TRP A 260 -0.02 -6.98 -21.64
N ALA A 261 -0.69 -7.78 -22.42
CA ALA A 261 -0.95 -9.23 -22.32
C ALA A 261 0.07 -10.10 -23.09
N SER A 262 1.11 -9.49 -23.69
CA SER A 262 2.12 -10.20 -24.49
C SER A 262 3.20 -10.87 -23.65
N CYS A 263 3.40 -10.41 -22.40
CA CYS A 263 4.43 -10.91 -21.50
C CYS A 263 3.84 -11.21 -20.11
N TYR A 264 4.44 -12.15 -19.41
CA TYR A 264 4.07 -12.53 -18.05
C TYR A 264 5.29 -12.88 -17.21
N SER A 265 5.15 -12.91 -15.89
CA SER A 265 6.20 -13.37 -14.97
C SER A 265 5.97 -14.83 -14.59
N ALA A 266 7.04 -15.62 -14.51
CA ALA A 266 7.04 -16.94 -13.89
C ALA A 266 8.34 -17.15 -13.12
N ASN A 267 8.23 -17.40 -11.81
CA ASN A 267 9.36 -17.45 -10.88
C ASN A 267 10.25 -16.19 -10.97
N GLY A 268 9.63 -15.02 -11.09
CA GLY A 268 10.30 -13.72 -11.20
C GLY A 268 10.97 -13.45 -12.56
N LYS A 269 10.87 -14.35 -13.54
CA LYS A 269 11.40 -14.17 -14.88
C LYS A 269 10.30 -13.74 -15.84
N VAL A 270 10.59 -12.73 -16.67
CA VAL A 270 9.64 -12.27 -17.68
C VAL A 270 9.74 -13.17 -18.90
N LEU A 271 8.60 -13.69 -19.35
CA LEU A 271 8.46 -14.63 -20.45
C LEU A 271 7.41 -14.12 -21.45
N ARG A 272 7.50 -14.58 -22.69
CA ARG A 272 6.59 -14.23 -23.79
C ARG A 272 5.36 -15.12 -23.78
N ASP A 273 4.17 -14.51 -23.89
CA ASP A 273 2.92 -15.18 -24.24
C ASP A 273 2.45 -14.71 -25.63
N ALA A 274 2.66 -15.52 -26.63
CA ALA A 274 2.23 -15.24 -27.99
C ALA A 274 0.78 -15.67 -28.29
N THR A 275 0.06 -16.23 -27.29
CA THR A 275 -1.25 -16.85 -27.52
C THR A 275 -2.42 -15.87 -27.44
N LYS A 276 -2.22 -14.73 -26.74
CA LYS A 276 -3.31 -13.77 -26.42
C LYS A 276 -3.10 -12.39 -27.00
N SER A 277 -1.85 -11.99 -27.22
CA SER A 277 -1.53 -10.67 -27.73
C SER A 277 -0.19 -10.67 -28.49
N ASN A 278 -0.14 -9.91 -29.56
CA ASN A 278 1.08 -9.65 -30.31
C ASN A 278 1.51 -8.19 -30.19
N ARG A 279 0.99 -7.44 -29.23
CA ARG A 279 1.34 -6.04 -28.97
C ARG A 279 2.83 -5.83 -28.79
N LEU A 280 3.49 -6.75 -28.10
CA LEU A 280 4.96 -6.82 -28.02
C LEU A 280 5.46 -8.08 -28.72
N THR A 281 6.49 -7.95 -29.53
CA THR A 281 7.20 -9.08 -30.18
C THR A 281 8.32 -9.65 -29.32
N SER A 282 8.83 -8.87 -28.37
CA SER A 282 9.87 -9.23 -27.41
C SER A 282 9.49 -8.78 -26.01
N CYS A 283 9.94 -9.51 -24.99
CA CYS A 283 9.80 -9.13 -23.58
C CYS A 283 11.14 -8.69 -22.95
N ALA A 284 12.18 -8.46 -23.74
CA ALA A 284 13.52 -8.14 -23.23
C ALA A 284 13.56 -6.81 -22.46
N ASP A 285 12.78 -5.82 -22.90
CA ASP A 285 12.73 -4.49 -22.29
C ASP A 285 11.67 -4.36 -21.20
N VAL A 286 10.90 -5.43 -20.93
CA VAL A 286 9.88 -5.44 -19.87
C VAL A 286 10.58 -5.49 -18.52
N PRO A 287 10.29 -4.55 -17.60
CA PRO A 287 10.92 -4.54 -16.29
C PRO A 287 10.63 -5.82 -15.50
N ALA A 288 11.69 -6.40 -14.92
CA ALA A 288 11.51 -7.50 -13.97
C ALA A 288 10.77 -7.03 -12.72
N PRO A 289 9.96 -7.89 -12.07
CA PRO A 289 9.30 -7.54 -10.83
C PRO A 289 10.31 -7.30 -9.70
N TYR A 290 9.99 -6.36 -8.81
CA TYR A 290 10.72 -6.16 -7.55
C TYR A 290 10.59 -7.38 -6.63
N GLY A 291 9.42 -8.01 -6.64
CA GLY A 291 9.08 -9.25 -5.97
C GLY A 291 7.89 -9.92 -6.67
N PHE A 292 7.65 -11.16 -6.34
CA PHE A 292 6.54 -11.92 -6.93
C PHE A 292 5.91 -12.87 -5.91
N PHE A 293 4.67 -13.26 -6.18
CA PHE A 293 3.87 -14.11 -5.32
C PHE A 293 3.37 -15.32 -6.12
N PRO A 294 2.93 -16.40 -5.44
CA PRO A 294 2.36 -17.55 -6.13
C PRO A 294 1.22 -17.16 -7.07
N ALA A 295 1.10 -17.88 -8.17
CA ALA A 295 0.02 -17.72 -9.13
C ALA A 295 -1.35 -17.71 -8.44
N HIS A 296 -2.26 -16.88 -8.91
CA HIS A 296 -3.64 -16.75 -8.43
C HIS A 296 -3.78 -16.33 -6.95
N SER A 297 -2.69 -15.90 -6.28
CA SER A 297 -2.78 -15.45 -4.88
C SER A 297 -3.45 -14.11 -4.71
N SER A 298 -3.65 -13.36 -5.82
CA SER A 298 -4.36 -12.09 -5.86
C SER A 298 -3.77 -11.06 -4.89
N ALA A 299 -2.54 -10.59 -5.19
CA ALA A 299 -1.87 -9.58 -4.39
C ALA A 299 -2.65 -8.25 -4.46
N LEU A 300 -3.04 -7.72 -3.29
CA LEU A 300 -3.82 -6.49 -3.16
C LEU A 300 -3.04 -5.43 -2.38
N GLY A 301 -3.51 -5.05 -1.18
CA GLY A 301 -2.95 -3.98 -0.38
C GLY A 301 -1.58 -4.32 0.21
N PHE A 302 -0.77 -3.29 0.38
CA PHE A 302 0.53 -3.41 1.04
C PHE A 302 0.86 -2.16 1.86
N ASP A 303 1.82 -2.32 2.79
CA ASP A 303 2.48 -1.19 3.44
C ASP A 303 3.93 -1.52 3.76
N TYR A 304 4.75 -0.48 4.03
CA TYR A 304 6.18 -0.62 4.26
C TYR A 304 6.56 -0.30 5.69
N PHE A 305 7.31 -1.19 6.31
CA PHE A 305 7.88 -1.06 7.64
C PHE A 305 9.36 -0.71 7.51
N ASP A 306 9.69 0.53 7.78
CA ASP A 306 10.99 1.15 7.57
C ASP A 306 12.00 0.91 8.72
N GLU A 307 13.09 1.67 8.74
CA GLU A 307 14.13 1.63 9.75
C GLU A 307 13.63 1.99 11.17
N ALA A 308 12.56 2.79 11.29
CA ALA A 308 11.98 3.14 12.59
C ALA A 308 11.21 1.96 13.24
N THR A 309 10.92 0.92 12.47
CA THR A 309 10.31 -0.32 12.97
C THR A 309 11.24 -1.02 13.93
N THR A 310 10.75 -1.34 15.14
CA THR A 310 11.57 -1.96 16.19
C THR A 310 11.62 -3.47 16.07
N ASP A 311 10.56 -4.08 15.51
CA ASP A 311 10.53 -5.53 15.27
C ASP A 311 11.40 -5.91 14.07
N ALA A 312 12.44 -6.72 14.33
CA ALA A 312 13.32 -7.23 13.29
C ALA A 312 12.59 -8.06 12.20
N THR A 313 11.44 -8.66 12.55
CA THR A 313 10.61 -9.42 11.61
C THR A 313 9.98 -8.52 10.54
N LEU A 314 9.56 -7.30 10.91
CA LEU A 314 8.91 -6.36 10.03
C LEU A 314 9.86 -5.32 9.42
N LYS A 315 10.92 -4.98 10.13
CA LYS A 315 11.87 -3.94 9.74
C LYS A 315 12.37 -4.12 8.30
N ASN A 316 12.39 -3.03 7.54
CA ASN A 316 12.83 -2.99 6.14
C ASN A 316 12.09 -3.98 5.22
N SER A 317 10.79 -4.14 5.45
CA SER A 317 9.97 -5.05 4.66
C SER A 317 8.62 -4.45 4.25
N PHE A 318 8.07 -5.00 3.18
CA PHE A 318 6.67 -4.83 2.84
C PHE A 318 5.84 -5.93 3.50
N LEU A 319 4.71 -5.56 4.08
CA LEU A 319 3.60 -6.49 4.29
C LEU A 319 2.66 -6.41 3.10
N VAL A 320 2.29 -7.56 2.53
CA VAL A 320 1.42 -7.64 1.36
C VAL A 320 0.27 -8.60 1.63
N ALA A 321 -0.95 -8.12 1.40
CA ALA A 321 -2.16 -8.92 1.50
C ALA A 321 -2.36 -9.75 0.22
N LEU A 322 -2.34 -11.05 0.36
CA LEU A 322 -2.69 -12.02 -0.68
C LEU A 322 -4.14 -12.46 -0.46
N HIS A 323 -5.05 -11.85 -1.21
CA HIS A 323 -6.50 -12.00 -1.05
C HIS A 323 -7.00 -13.45 -1.25
N GLY A 324 -6.31 -14.18 -2.11
CA GLY A 324 -6.57 -15.57 -2.40
C GLY A 324 -7.33 -15.81 -3.71
N SER A 325 -7.09 -16.97 -4.28
CA SER A 325 -7.67 -17.40 -5.55
C SER A 325 -9.21 -17.47 -5.49
N THR A 326 -9.87 -17.22 -6.62
CA THR A 326 -11.31 -17.50 -6.77
C THR A 326 -11.58 -19.00 -6.82
N ASN A 327 -10.68 -19.76 -7.43
CA ASN A 327 -10.71 -21.21 -7.43
C ASN A 327 -10.11 -21.77 -6.12
N LYS A 328 -10.95 -22.32 -5.25
CA LYS A 328 -10.55 -22.86 -3.95
C LYS A 328 -9.65 -24.11 -4.05
N ASP A 329 -9.67 -24.81 -5.17
CA ASP A 329 -8.81 -25.99 -5.37
C ASP A 329 -7.36 -25.58 -5.61
N VAL A 330 -7.12 -24.36 -6.10
CA VAL A 330 -5.77 -23.76 -6.17
C VAL A 330 -5.26 -23.42 -4.78
N GLY A 331 -6.12 -22.87 -3.91
CA GLY A 331 -5.81 -22.57 -2.51
C GLY A 331 -4.69 -21.55 -2.30
N SER A 332 -4.30 -20.82 -3.34
CA SER A 332 -3.20 -19.85 -3.30
C SER A 332 -3.64 -18.54 -2.64
N GLY A 333 -2.74 -17.91 -1.87
CA GLY A 333 -3.02 -16.66 -1.16
C GLY A 333 -3.69 -16.89 0.20
N TYR A 334 -4.73 -16.10 0.53
CA TYR A 334 -5.44 -16.14 1.82
C TYR A 334 -4.54 -15.91 3.03
N LYS A 335 -3.63 -14.95 2.92
CA LYS A 335 -2.61 -14.66 3.93
C LYS A 335 -2.03 -13.25 3.77
N ILE A 336 -1.32 -12.79 4.78
CA ILE A 336 -0.45 -11.61 4.70
C ILE A 336 0.99 -12.10 4.76
N VAL A 337 1.82 -11.63 3.84
CA VAL A 337 3.21 -12.06 3.70
C VAL A 337 4.19 -10.91 3.87
N ILE A 338 5.41 -11.24 4.31
CA ILE A 338 6.55 -10.35 4.34
C ILE A 338 7.29 -10.50 3.00
N LEU A 339 7.52 -9.37 2.34
CA LEU A 339 8.32 -9.27 1.13
C LEU A 339 9.54 -8.39 1.38
N ARG A 340 10.74 -8.94 1.15
CA ARG A 340 12.00 -8.22 1.03
C ARG A 340 12.63 -8.53 -0.32
N LYS A 341 13.30 -7.54 -0.91
CA LYS A 341 13.93 -7.72 -2.23
C LYS A 341 14.99 -8.81 -2.19
N GLY A 342 14.85 -9.80 -3.08
CA GLY A 342 15.81 -10.90 -3.21
C GLY A 342 15.71 -11.98 -2.14
N GLU A 343 14.76 -11.88 -1.21
CA GLU A 343 14.51 -12.88 -0.17
C GLU A 343 13.29 -13.76 -0.51
N LYS A 344 13.25 -14.93 0.11
CA LYS A 344 12.07 -15.81 0.05
C LYS A 344 10.93 -15.18 0.82
N LEU A 345 9.72 -15.23 0.26
CA LEU A 345 8.50 -14.81 0.95
C LEU A 345 8.32 -15.57 2.27
N GLN A 346 7.86 -14.84 3.30
CA GLN A 346 7.53 -15.42 4.60
C GLN A 346 6.08 -15.09 4.96
N ASP A 347 5.35 -16.05 5.50
CA ASP A 347 4.01 -15.81 6.02
C ASP A 347 4.12 -14.98 7.31
N PHE A 348 3.29 -13.93 7.43
CA PHE A 348 3.12 -13.16 8.66
C PHE A 348 1.76 -13.44 9.32
N ILE A 349 0.69 -13.52 8.53
CA ILE A 349 -0.62 -13.98 8.99
C ILE A 349 -1.14 -15.02 8.01
N SER A 350 -1.60 -16.17 8.52
CA SER A 350 -2.20 -17.23 7.71
C SER A 350 -3.42 -17.83 8.41
N GLY A 351 -4.12 -18.76 7.74
CA GLY A 351 -5.28 -19.44 8.32
C GLY A 351 -6.63 -18.94 7.84
N PHE A 352 -6.67 -17.97 6.90
CA PHE A 352 -7.92 -17.49 6.29
C PHE A 352 -8.58 -18.52 5.35
N LEU A 353 -7.85 -19.53 4.93
CA LEU A 353 -8.38 -20.70 4.23
C LEU A 353 -8.05 -21.96 5.04
N GLN A 354 -9.07 -22.74 5.42
CA GLN A 354 -8.93 -24.02 6.12
C GLN A 354 -9.63 -25.10 5.29
N GLY A 355 -8.85 -25.94 4.62
CA GLY A 355 -9.36 -26.85 3.59
C GLY A 355 -9.99 -26.02 2.45
N LYS A 356 -11.29 -26.22 2.20
CA LYS A 356 -12.06 -25.43 1.22
C LYS A 356 -12.92 -24.32 1.87
N ASN A 357 -12.80 -24.15 3.19
CA ASN A 357 -13.58 -23.15 3.94
C ASN A 357 -12.81 -21.83 4.00
N VAL A 358 -13.37 -20.80 3.36
CA VAL A 358 -12.83 -19.42 3.42
C VAL A 358 -13.36 -18.75 4.67
N LEU A 359 -12.45 -18.38 5.56
CA LEU A 359 -12.74 -17.67 6.81
C LEU A 359 -12.57 -16.16 6.67
N GLY A 360 -11.75 -15.72 5.70
CA GLY A 360 -11.51 -14.33 5.40
C GLY A 360 -10.65 -14.15 4.15
N ARG A 361 -10.56 -12.92 3.66
CA ARG A 361 -9.73 -12.50 2.52
C ARG A 361 -9.08 -11.15 2.83
N PRO A 362 -7.78 -11.13 3.22
CA PRO A 362 -7.09 -9.87 3.51
C PRO A 362 -7.00 -9.00 2.26
N CYS A 363 -7.25 -7.69 2.42
CA CYS A 363 -7.32 -6.76 1.32
C CYS A 363 -6.41 -5.54 1.50
N GLY A 364 -6.86 -4.47 2.16
CA GLY A 364 -6.08 -3.25 2.40
C GLY A 364 -5.19 -3.38 3.64
N ILE A 365 -4.00 -2.78 3.61
CA ILE A 365 -3.10 -2.68 4.77
C ILE A 365 -2.77 -1.21 5.00
N MET A 366 -2.79 -0.79 6.28
CA MET A 366 -2.37 0.54 6.72
C MET A 366 -1.48 0.42 7.96
N LYS A 367 -0.22 0.82 7.85
CA LYS A 367 0.70 0.99 8.98
C LYS A 367 0.13 2.06 9.92
N LEU A 368 0.07 1.79 11.22
CA LEU A 368 -0.35 2.75 12.25
C LEU A 368 0.84 3.32 13.02
N GLY A 369 1.78 2.50 13.36
CA GLY A 369 2.98 2.83 14.08
C GLY A 369 4.12 1.91 13.66
N ASN A 370 5.19 1.86 14.45
CA ASN A 370 6.39 1.11 14.07
C ASN A 370 6.17 -0.40 13.99
N ASP A 371 5.30 -0.96 14.84
CA ASP A 371 5.08 -2.41 14.95
C ASP A 371 3.59 -2.76 14.93
N SER A 372 2.75 -1.87 14.38
CA SER A 372 1.30 -2.08 14.34
C SER A 372 0.69 -1.64 13.01
N PHE A 373 -0.40 -2.30 12.63
CA PHE A 373 -1.13 -1.98 11.40
C PHE A 373 -2.59 -2.42 11.48
N LEU A 374 -3.41 -1.78 10.68
CA LEU A 374 -4.75 -2.25 10.34
C LEU A 374 -4.70 -3.03 9.03
N PHE A 375 -5.57 -4.03 8.91
CA PHE A 375 -5.91 -4.60 7.62
C PHE A 375 -7.41 -4.86 7.50
N THR A 376 -7.90 -4.83 6.27
CA THR A 376 -9.29 -5.15 5.95
C THR A 376 -9.43 -6.60 5.52
N ASP A 377 -10.51 -7.24 5.94
CA ASP A 377 -11.00 -8.52 5.41
C ASP A 377 -12.32 -8.24 4.67
N ASP A 378 -12.24 -8.20 3.36
CA ASP A 378 -13.37 -7.82 2.51
C ASP A 378 -14.37 -8.96 2.31
N PHE A 379 -14.03 -10.17 2.74
CA PHE A 379 -14.95 -11.31 2.73
C PHE A 379 -15.86 -11.33 3.95
N SER A 380 -15.30 -11.02 5.13
CA SER A 380 -16.05 -11.04 6.40
C SER A 380 -16.58 -9.66 6.80
N GLY A 381 -16.17 -8.58 6.13
CA GLY A 381 -16.54 -7.20 6.46
C GLY A 381 -15.95 -6.76 7.80
N VAL A 382 -14.70 -7.14 8.05
CA VAL A 382 -14.00 -6.90 9.32
C VAL A 382 -12.72 -6.09 9.06
N ILE A 383 -12.44 -5.17 9.95
CA ILE A 383 -11.15 -4.49 10.06
C ILE A 383 -10.43 -5.06 11.28
N TYR A 384 -9.22 -5.54 11.09
CA TYR A 384 -8.37 -6.05 12.15
C TYR A 384 -7.24 -5.08 12.49
N LEU A 385 -6.96 -4.94 13.79
CA LEU A 385 -5.70 -4.41 14.30
C LEU A 385 -4.75 -5.56 14.58
N VAL A 386 -3.49 -5.39 14.19
CA VAL A 386 -2.36 -6.25 14.57
C VAL A 386 -1.32 -5.40 15.26
N ARG A 387 -0.86 -5.83 16.44
CA ARG A 387 0.14 -5.13 17.24
C ARG A 387 0.89 -6.08 18.17
N LYS A 388 1.99 -5.63 18.74
CA LYS A 388 2.67 -6.36 19.82
C LYS A 388 1.74 -6.52 21.02
N LYS A 389 1.78 -7.69 21.66
CA LYS A 389 1.00 -7.97 22.86
C LYS A 389 1.34 -7.00 24.00
N GLY A 390 0.32 -6.52 24.70
CA GLY A 390 0.48 -5.63 25.85
C GLY A 390 0.90 -4.21 25.49
N THR A 391 0.77 -3.81 24.20
CA THR A 391 1.01 -2.42 23.78
C THR A 391 -0.31 -1.72 23.45
N ALA A 392 -0.43 -0.45 23.85
CA ALA A 392 -1.48 0.43 23.31
C ALA A 392 -1.06 0.95 21.95
N THR A 393 -2.01 1.13 21.04
CA THR A 393 -1.73 1.71 19.72
C THR A 393 -2.39 3.07 19.61
N ALA A 394 -1.60 4.14 19.67
CA ALA A 394 -2.08 5.48 19.35
C ALA A 394 -2.29 5.61 17.82
N LEU A 395 -3.37 6.28 17.41
CA LEU A 395 -3.43 6.80 16.05
C LEU A 395 -2.55 8.05 16.01
N GLU A 396 -1.46 8.03 15.26
CA GLU A 396 -0.60 9.20 15.10
C GLU A 396 -1.45 10.37 14.56
N THR A 397 -1.59 11.42 15.35
CA THR A 397 -2.09 12.71 14.86
C THR A 397 -1.01 13.33 13.97
N ASN A 398 -1.40 13.88 12.84
CA ASN A 398 -0.46 14.52 11.90
C ASN A 398 0.36 15.60 12.66
N PRO A 399 1.71 15.55 12.69
CA PRO A 399 2.53 16.48 13.47
C PRO A 399 2.39 17.96 13.06
N ASN A 400 1.76 18.24 11.94
CA ASN A 400 1.43 19.62 11.52
C ASN A 400 0.22 20.24 12.26
N ASN A 401 -0.32 19.60 13.30
CA ASN A 401 -1.42 20.12 14.10
C ASN A 401 -0.98 20.57 15.50
N GLN A 402 0.28 20.95 15.70
CA GLN A 402 0.64 21.74 16.88
C GLN A 402 0.02 23.13 16.67
N SER A 403 -1.06 23.39 17.37
CA SER A 403 -1.59 24.74 17.62
C SER A 403 -0.42 25.62 18.05
N GLU A 404 -0.23 26.75 17.36
CA GLU A 404 0.63 27.82 17.87
C GLU A 404 0.26 28.11 19.34
N PRO A 405 1.23 28.23 20.24
CA PRO A 405 0.92 28.66 21.60
C PRO A 405 0.35 30.07 21.52
N GLU A 406 -0.83 30.25 22.09
CA GLU A 406 -1.42 31.58 22.31
C GLU A 406 -0.39 32.50 22.94
N LYS A 407 -0.06 33.58 22.23
CA LYS A 407 0.69 34.72 22.79
C LYS A 407 -0.20 35.39 23.82
N ASN A 408 -0.06 35.01 25.06
CA ASN A 408 -0.55 35.82 26.18
C ASN A 408 0.29 37.10 26.24
N ALA A 409 -0.32 38.19 25.79
CA ALA A 409 0.15 39.51 26.07
C ALA A 409 -0.02 39.84 27.56
N SER A 410 1.07 39.96 28.27
CA SER A 410 1.09 40.71 29.53
C SER A 410 2.35 41.55 29.55
N GLN A 411 2.09 42.88 29.50
CA GLN A 411 3.07 43.92 29.74
C GLN A 411 3.45 43.98 31.23
N ASN A 412 4.69 44.29 31.52
CA ASN A 412 5.27 45.35 32.32
C ASN A 412 6.49 44.93 33.14
N SER A 413 7.46 45.63 32.91
CA SER A 413 8.28 46.61 33.65
C SER A 413 9.71 46.18 33.95
N ALA A 414 10.53 47.15 33.63
CA ALA A 414 11.98 47.25 33.71
C ALA A 414 12.58 46.92 35.10
N GLU A 415 13.80 46.42 35.12
CA GLU A 415 14.94 47.15 35.74
C GLU A 415 16.27 46.39 35.63
N ASN A 416 17.28 47.20 35.41
CA ASN A 416 18.72 46.97 35.30
C ASN A 416 19.39 45.94 36.25
N SER A 417 20.36 45.21 35.71
CA SER A 417 21.78 45.26 36.14
C SER A 417 22.62 44.15 35.53
N SER A 418 23.67 44.52 34.79
CA SER A 418 24.87 43.72 34.54
C SER A 418 25.93 44.14 35.59
N PRO A 419 27.10 43.50 35.75
CA PRO A 419 27.74 42.38 35.01
C PRO A 419 28.50 41.35 35.90
N ALA A 420 28.92 40.21 35.33
CA ALA A 420 30.28 39.67 35.65
C ALA A 420 30.68 38.51 34.72
N VAL A 421 31.80 38.72 34.10
CA VAL A 421 32.63 37.82 33.33
C VAL A 421 33.21 36.71 34.21
N LYS A 422 33.19 35.47 33.73
CA LYS A 422 34.30 34.50 34.00
C LYS A 422 34.49 33.55 32.83
N ASN A 423 35.67 33.66 32.26
CA ASN A 423 36.31 32.75 31.33
C ASN A 423 36.46 31.34 31.91
N SER A 424 36.25 30.33 31.06
CA SER A 424 37.00 29.08 31.19
C SER A 424 37.19 28.44 29.81
N THR A 425 38.41 28.39 29.41
CA THR A 425 39.02 27.74 28.27
C THR A 425 38.98 26.24 28.41
N CYS A 426 38.65 25.51 27.33
CA CYS A 426 39.20 24.17 27.14
C CYS A 426 39.32 23.82 25.65
N LEU A 427 40.52 23.74 25.26
CA LEU A 427 41.29 23.06 24.21
C LEU A 427 40.52 22.26 23.12
N SER A 428 40.79 22.70 21.92
CA SER A 428 40.71 21.99 20.66
C SER A 428 41.83 20.95 20.50
N PHE A 429 41.48 19.75 20.05
CA PHE A 429 42.44 18.83 19.44
C PHE A 429 42.07 18.66 17.97
N SER A 430 42.92 19.27 17.13
CA SER A 430 42.95 19.01 15.67
C SER A 430 43.87 17.82 15.44
N LEU A 431 43.40 16.84 14.69
CA LEU A 431 44.25 15.84 14.06
C LEU A 431 44.19 16.02 12.54
N VAL A 432 45.32 16.53 12.03
CA VAL A 432 45.69 16.59 10.61
C VAL A 432 46.17 15.19 10.20
N LEU A 433 45.64 14.62 9.12
CA LEU A 433 46.34 13.57 8.38
C LEU A 433 46.39 13.94 6.89
N LEU A 434 47.62 13.97 6.43
CA LEU A 434 48.09 14.37 5.12
C LEU A 434 47.62 13.45 4.01
N ALA A 435 47.41 14.10 2.87
CA ALA A 435 47.35 13.52 1.54
C ALA A 435 48.72 13.12 0.98
N LEU A 436 48.75 12.05 0.22
CA LEU A 436 49.68 11.72 -0.87
C LEU A 436 49.01 10.62 -1.65
N GLY A 437 48.77 10.59 -2.96
CA GLY A 437 49.45 11.21 -4.04
C GLY A 437 49.41 10.25 -5.21
N ALA A 438 49.15 10.75 -6.38
CA ALA A 438 49.48 10.26 -7.75
C ALA A 438 48.70 9.05 -8.29
N SER A 439 47.93 9.19 -9.32
CA SER A 439 48.22 9.51 -10.74
C SER A 439 48.30 8.28 -11.63
N VAL A 440 47.44 8.30 -12.65
CA VAL A 440 47.62 7.81 -14.03
C VAL A 440 47.61 6.29 -14.27
N ILE A 441 46.69 5.79 -15.10
CA ILE A 441 46.95 5.40 -16.50
C ILE A 441 45.61 5.11 -17.20
N LYS A 442 45.55 5.65 -18.40
CA LYS A 442 44.59 5.49 -19.49
C LYS A 442 44.64 4.10 -20.16
N SER A 443 43.51 3.69 -20.70
CA SER A 443 43.39 3.24 -22.11
C SER A 443 43.33 1.73 -22.40
N LEU A 444 42.37 1.40 -23.26
CA LEU A 444 42.29 0.32 -24.24
C LEU A 444 41.84 -1.07 -23.71
N ILE A 445 40.76 -1.56 -24.03
CA ILE A 445 40.06 -1.98 -25.29
C ILE A 445 38.60 -2.18 -24.94
#